data_cac40544847a9cf55431225cae8e4aac
#
_entry.id   cac40544847a9cf55431225cae8e4aac
#
_cell.length_a   1.000
_cell.length_b   1.000
_cell.length_c   1.000
_cell.angle_alpha   90.00
_cell.angle_beta   90.00
_cell.angle_gamma   90.00
#
_symmetry.space_group_name_H-M   'P 1'
#
loop_
_entity.id
_entity.type
_entity.pdbx_description
1 polymer ?
#
loop_
_entity_poly.entity_id
_entity_poly.type
_entity_poly.pdbx_seq_one_letter_code
_entity_poly.pdbx_strand_id
1 'polypeptide(L)'
;PDLVISVHMNKFSDANRRGPQVFFQRGDKESKRFADNIQTALNAFVGNDKHAALSGDFFICQCAPVPSVIVECGFLSNKEEERLLLNADYREQLSESIVRGVFLYLYSK
;
A
#
# COMPACT_ATOMS: atom_id res chain seq x y z
N PRO A 1 -16.95 9.92 -0.43
CA PRO A 1 -15.63 9.98 -1.04
C PRO A 1 -15.58 9.26 -2.38
N ASP A 2 -14.62 9.62 -3.19
CA ASP A 2 -14.42 8.98 -4.50
C ASP A 2 -13.45 7.80 -4.42
N LEU A 3 -12.56 7.82 -3.44
CA LEU A 3 -11.57 6.78 -3.18
C LEU A 3 -11.37 6.64 -1.69
N VAL A 4 -10.96 5.46 -1.24
CA VAL A 4 -10.60 5.22 0.16
C VAL A 4 -9.22 4.58 0.21
N ILE A 5 -8.33 5.15 1.02
CA ILE A 5 -7.03 4.58 1.33
C ILE A 5 -6.90 4.48 2.84
N SER A 6 -6.69 3.26 3.33
CA SER A 6 -6.41 3.03 4.76
C SER A 6 -4.91 2.75 4.89
N VAL A 7 -4.24 3.53 5.73
CA VAL A 7 -2.77 3.44 5.87
C VAL A 7 -2.43 2.82 7.21
N HIS A 8 -1.59 1.79 7.19
CA HIS A 8 -1.23 1.02 8.36
C HIS A 8 0.28 0.78 8.45
N MET A 9 0.73 0.52 9.67
CA MET A 9 2.08 0.04 9.96
C MET A 9 1.92 -1.11 10.94
N ASN A 10 1.83 -2.33 10.43
CA ASN A 10 1.54 -3.51 11.24
C ASN A 10 2.79 -4.28 11.61
N LYS A 11 2.65 -5.13 12.64
CA LYS A 11 3.61 -6.19 12.93
C LYS A 11 3.22 -7.44 12.17
N PHE A 12 4.21 -8.26 11.85
CA PHE A 12 4.00 -9.56 11.22
C PHE A 12 4.83 -10.60 11.96
N SER A 13 4.36 -11.86 12.02
CA SER A 13 5.05 -12.92 12.75
C SER A 13 6.43 -13.23 12.17
N ASP A 14 6.62 -13.04 10.87
CA ASP A 14 7.91 -13.22 10.21
C ASP A 14 8.68 -11.90 10.23
N ALA A 15 9.74 -11.84 11.05
CA ALA A 15 10.57 -10.64 11.17
C ALA A 15 11.37 -10.32 9.91
N ASN A 16 11.39 -11.22 8.92
CA ASN A 16 12.03 -10.97 7.63
C ASN A 16 11.09 -10.33 6.61
N ARG A 17 9.80 -10.23 6.92
CA ARG A 17 8.84 -9.58 6.05
C ARG A 17 9.15 -8.09 5.98
N ARG A 18 9.31 -7.55 4.75
CA ARG A 18 9.67 -6.15 4.56
C ARG A 18 9.11 -5.61 3.25
N GLY A 19 9.09 -4.28 3.15
CA GLY A 19 8.61 -3.55 1.99
C GLY A 19 7.12 -3.22 2.08
N PRO A 20 6.69 -2.10 1.48
CA PRO A 20 5.28 -1.71 1.50
C PRO A 20 4.44 -2.66 0.66
N GLN A 21 3.23 -2.94 1.14
CA GLN A 21 2.31 -3.89 0.53
C GLN A 21 0.91 -3.29 0.46
N VAL A 22 0.28 -3.36 -0.71
CA VAL A 22 -1.09 -2.88 -0.92
C VAL A 22 -2.03 -4.07 -0.99
N PHE A 23 -3.18 -3.94 -0.32
CA PHE A 23 -4.23 -4.96 -0.30
C PHE A 23 -5.53 -4.38 -0.85
N PHE A 24 -6.33 -5.23 -1.49
CA PHE A 24 -7.65 -4.88 -2.02
C PHE A 24 -8.64 -6.00 -1.78
N GLN A 25 -9.94 -5.67 -1.84
CA GLN A 25 -11.01 -6.65 -1.63
C GLN A 25 -11.07 -7.64 -2.80
N ARG A 26 -11.10 -8.92 -2.46
CA ARG A 26 -11.23 -10.02 -3.44
C ARG A 26 -12.48 -9.79 -4.30
N GLY A 27 -12.30 -9.90 -5.61
CA GLY A 27 -13.40 -9.77 -6.57
C GLY A 27 -13.69 -8.33 -7.00
N ASP A 28 -13.10 -7.34 -6.36
CA ASP A 28 -13.30 -5.93 -6.71
C ASP A 28 -12.25 -5.49 -7.74
N LYS A 29 -12.65 -5.47 -9.00
CA LYS A 29 -11.74 -5.19 -10.12
C LYS A 29 -11.20 -3.75 -10.12
N GLU A 30 -12.04 -2.78 -9.76
CA GLU A 30 -11.58 -1.38 -9.71
C GLU A 30 -10.61 -1.15 -8.56
N SER A 31 -10.88 -1.76 -7.40
CA SER A 31 -9.94 -1.68 -6.28
C SER A 31 -8.63 -2.38 -6.61
N LYS A 32 -8.67 -3.48 -7.37
CA LYS A 32 -7.46 -4.13 -7.85
C LYS A 32 -6.64 -3.18 -8.73
N ARG A 33 -7.27 -2.51 -9.69
CA ARG A 33 -6.57 -1.57 -10.57
C ARG A 33 -5.96 -0.42 -9.77
N PHE A 34 -6.71 0.09 -8.78
CA PHE A 34 -6.23 1.13 -7.87
C PHE A 34 -5.02 0.63 -7.06
N ALA A 35 -5.13 -0.55 -6.47
CA ALA A 35 -4.06 -1.17 -5.69
C ALA A 35 -2.80 -1.42 -6.54
N ASP A 36 -2.98 -1.93 -7.77
CA ASP A 36 -1.86 -2.21 -8.67
C ASP A 36 -1.08 -0.93 -8.99
N ASN A 37 -1.77 0.19 -9.21
CA ASN A 37 -1.11 1.46 -9.50
C ASN A 37 -0.33 2.00 -8.30
N ILE A 38 -0.89 1.91 -7.10
CA ILE A 38 -0.18 2.32 -5.89
C ILE A 38 1.02 1.42 -5.64
N GLN A 39 0.86 0.10 -5.80
CA GLN A 39 1.95 -0.85 -5.59
C GLN A 39 3.10 -0.60 -6.58
N THR A 40 2.78 -0.27 -7.82
CA THR A 40 3.78 0.08 -8.84
C THR A 40 4.62 1.29 -8.38
N ALA A 41 3.97 2.34 -7.89
CA ALA A 41 4.66 3.54 -7.41
C ALA A 41 5.52 3.23 -6.18
N LEU A 42 5.02 2.44 -5.24
CA LEU A 42 5.76 2.04 -4.05
C LEU A 42 6.98 1.19 -4.41
N ASN A 43 6.82 0.27 -5.36
CA ASN A 43 7.92 -0.59 -5.81
C ASN A 43 9.04 0.24 -6.46
N ALA A 44 8.70 1.29 -7.19
CA ALA A 44 9.69 2.19 -7.78
C ALA A 44 10.49 2.92 -6.70
N PHE A 45 9.85 3.23 -5.57
CA PHE A 45 10.51 3.90 -4.45
C PHE A 45 11.44 2.96 -3.68
N VAL A 46 10.97 1.73 -3.34
CA VAL A 46 11.75 0.83 -2.47
C VAL A 46 12.81 0.02 -3.21
N GLY A 47 12.69 -0.13 -4.52
CA GLY A 47 13.69 -0.84 -5.32
C GLY A 47 13.70 -2.36 -5.09
N ASN A 48 14.39 -2.83 -4.05
CA ASN A 48 14.64 -4.26 -3.85
C ASN A 48 13.50 -5.02 -3.15
N ASP A 49 12.68 -4.33 -2.36
CA ASP A 49 11.61 -4.98 -1.57
C ASP A 49 10.26 -4.85 -2.27
N LYS A 50 10.21 -5.27 -3.52
CA LYS A 50 9.02 -5.15 -4.36
C LYS A 50 8.00 -6.24 -4.06
N HIS A 51 6.74 -5.88 -4.19
CA HIS A 51 5.61 -6.79 -4.02
C HIS A 51 4.59 -6.61 -5.15
N ALA A 52 3.72 -7.58 -5.31
CA ALA A 52 2.48 -7.41 -6.07
C ALA A 52 1.36 -7.06 -5.08
N ALA A 53 0.37 -6.30 -5.53
CA ALA A 53 -0.82 -6.08 -4.72
C ALA A 53 -1.52 -7.41 -4.47
N LEU A 54 -2.07 -7.59 -3.26
CA LEU A 54 -2.69 -8.84 -2.84
C LEU A 54 -4.17 -8.65 -2.53
N SER A 55 -4.97 -9.65 -2.91
CA SER A 55 -6.39 -9.69 -2.56
C SER A 55 -6.62 -10.36 -1.21
N GLY A 56 -7.72 -10.03 -0.60
CA GLY A 56 -8.17 -10.65 0.64
C GLY A 56 -9.56 -10.16 0.99
N ASP A 57 -10.04 -10.50 2.18
CA ASP A 57 -11.33 -10.05 2.66
C ASP A 57 -11.11 -9.02 3.76
N PHE A 58 -11.46 -7.76 3.47
CA PHE A 58 -11.18 -6.63 4.35
C PHE A 58 -12.47 -5.87 4.61
N PHE A 59 -12.89 -5.78 5.87
CA PHE A 59 -14.15 -5.15 6.25
C PHE A 59 -14.28 -3.73 5.70
N ILE A 60 -13.23 -2.91 5.85
CA ILE A 60 -13.27 -1.52 5.38
C ILE A 60 -13.46 -1.43 3.86
N CYS A 61 -12.87 -2.37 3.12
CA CYS A 61 -13.00 -2.39 1.65
C CYS A 61 -14.38 -2.92 1.23
N GLN A 62 -14.94 -3.84 1.99
CA GLN A 62 -16.28 -4.40 1.69
C GLN A 62 -17.37 -3.36 1.88
N CYS A 63 -17.21 -2.46 2.84
CA CYS A 63 -18.23 -1.47 3.19
C CYS A 63 -18.21 -0.23 2.32
N ALA A 64 -17.11 0.01 1.59
CA ALA A 64 -16.97 1.22 0.78
C ALA A 64 -17.51 0.97 -0.64
N PRO A 65 -18.46 1.80 -1.12
CA PRO A 65 -19.00 1.65 -2.48
C PRO A 65 -18.10 2.28 -3.56
N VAL A 66 -16.84 2.52 -3.26
CA VAL A 66 -15.86 3.18 -4.12
C VAL A 66 -14.57 2.37 -4.11
N PRO A 67 -13.65 2.58 -5.08
CA PRO A 67 -12.36 1.91 -5.05
C PRO A 67 -11.65 2.14 -3.73
N SER A 68 -11.20 1.05 -3.08
CA SER A 68 -10.70 1.07 -1.72
C SER A 68 -9.50 0.15 -1.58
N VAL A 69 -8.47 0.63 -0.90
CA VAL A 69 -7.24 -0.14 -0.69
C VAL A 69 -6.73 0.04 0.74
N ILE A 70 -5.92 -0.93 1.18
CA ILE A 70 -5.15 -0.83 2.42
C ILE A 70 -3.68 -0.79 2.01
N VAL A 71 -2.94 0.20 2.50
CA VAL A 71 -1.51 0.32 2.29
C VAL A 71 -0.79 0.02 3.59
N GLU A 72 -0.06 -1.11 3.61
CA GLU A 72 0.88 -1.43 4.68
C GLU A 72 2.21 -0.77 4.33
N CYS A 73 2.60 0.24 5.09
CA CYS A 73 3.79 1.04 4.78
C CYS A 73 5.09 0.31 5.09
N GLY A 74 5.04 -0.69 5.94
CA GLY A 74 6.17 -1.50 6.36
C GLY A 74 5.78 -2.34 7.57
N PHE A 75 6.67 -3.24 7.95
CA PHE A 75 6.37 -4.19 9.02
C PHE A 75 7.26 -3.91 10.24
N LEU A 76 6.65 -3.42 11.31
CA LEU A 76 7.36 -3.01 12.54
C LEU A 76 8.11 -4.16 13.22
N SER A 77 7.77 -5.40 12.88
CA SER A 77 8.49 -6.58 13.36
C SER A 77 9.89 -6.72 12.75
N ASN A 78 10.16 -6.04 11.63
CA ASN A 78 11.47 -5.95 11.00
C ASN A 78 12.16 -4.69 11.52
N LYS A 79 13.31 -4.86 12.19
CA LYS A 79 14.01 -3.74 12.84
C LYS A 79 14.47 -2.66 11.86
N GLU A 80 14.87 -3.06 10.66
CA GLU A 80 15.28 -2.11 9.64
C GLU A 80 14.08 -1.29 9.14
N GLU A 81 12.94 -1.93 8.93
CA GLU A 81 11.71 -1.25 8.53
C GLU A 81 11.24 -0.29 9.61
N GLU A 82 11.31 -0.71 10.88
CA GLU A 82 10.99 0.17 12.00
C GLU A 82 11.86 1.42 11.99
N ARG A 83 13.18 1.24 11.79
CA ARG A 83 14.11 2.35 11.71
C ARG A 83 13.79 3.30 10.55
N LEU A 84 13.46 2.75 9.38
CA LEU A 84 13.08 3.56 8.21
C LEU A 84 11.81 4.34 8.48
N LEU A 85 10.79 3.71 9.08
CA LEU A 85 9.51 4.34 9.38
C LEU A 85 9.62 5.44 10.45
N LEU A 86 10.68 5.43 11.26
CA LEU A 86 10.98 6.50 12.20
C LEU A 86 11.66 7.69 11.53
N ASN A 87 12.14 7.55 10.30
CA ASN A 87 12.82 8.60 9.55
C ASN A 87 11.79 9.45 8.81
N ALA A 88 11.80 10.77 9.06
CA ALA A 88 10.82 11.69 8.48
C ALA A 88 10.93 11.78 6.96
N ASP A 89 12.15 11.78 6.42
CA ASP A 89 12.35 11.85 4.98
C ASP A 89 11.81 10.60 4.27
N TYR A 90 12.02 9.43 4.88
CA TYR A 90 11.48 8.19 4.34
C TYR A 90 9.96 8.22 4.30
N ARG A 91 9.32 8.68 5.40
CA ARG A 91 7.85 8.78 5.45
C ARG A 91 7.32 9.75 4.40
N GLU A 92 8.02 10.86 4.17
CA GLU A 92 7.62 11.83 3.15
C GLU A 92 7.68 11.23 1.76
N GLN A 93 8.76 10.54 1.41
CA GLN A 93 8.91 9.88 0.11
C GLN A 93 7.89 8.75 -0.07
N LEU A 94 7.59 8.03 1.00
CA LEU A 94 6.57 6.99 1.01
C LEU A 94 5.19 7.60 0.70
N SER A 95 4.87 8.72 1.36
CA SER A 95 3.61 9.44 1.13
C SER A 95 3.50 9.96 -0.29
N GLU A 96 4.57 10.51 -0.83
CA GLU A 96 4.62 10.98 -2.22
C GLU A 96 4.41 9.83 -3.20
N SER A 97 4.96 8.65 -2.91
CA SER A 97 4.76 7.47 -3.74
C SER A 97 3.30 7.01 -3.76
N ILE A 98 2.63 7.06 -2.61
CA ILE A 98 1.19 6.75 -2.54
C ILE A 98 0.40 7.73 -3.39
N VAL A 99 0.68 9.03 -3.27
CA VAL A 99 0.01 10.07 -4.07
C VAL A 99 0.27 9.86 -5.56
N ARG A 100 1.49 9.51 -5.94
CA ARG A 100 1.82 9.19 -7.34
C ARG A 100 0.97 8.02 -7.83
N GLY A 101 0.80 6.99 -7.01
CA GLY A 101 -0.05 5.85 -7.36
C GLY A 101 -1.49 6.24 -7.59
N VAL A 102 -2.02 7.18 -6.79
CA VAL A 102 -3.37 7.72 -6.97
C VAL A 102 -3.48 8.41 -8.34
N PHE A 103 -2.50 9.25 -8.70
CA PHE A 103 -2.50 9.91 -10.01
C PHE A 103 -2.39 8.91 -11.16
N LEU A 104 -1.52 7.91 -11.03
CA LEU A 104 -1.41 6.85 -12.04
C LEU A 104 -2.76 6.17 -12.25
N TYR A 105 -3.47 5.87 -11.17
CA TYR A 105 -4.80 5.28 -11.25
C TYR A 105 -5.79 6.20 -11.97
N LEU A 106 -5.85 7.47 -11.56
CA LEU A 106 -6.82 8.42 -12.09
C LEU A 106 -6.62 8.69 -13.57
N TYR A 107 -5.38 8.66 -14.06
CA TYR A 107 -5.05 9.01 -15.44
C TYR A 107 -4.76 7.80 -16.34
N SER A 108 -4.90 6.57 -15.84
CA SER A 108 -4.57 5.35 -16.58
C SER A 108 -5.76 4.68 -17.26
N LYS A 109 -6.82 5.38 -17.45
CA LYS A 109 -8.02 4.79 -18.07
C LYS A 109 -7.84 4.53 -19.55
#